data_d0353420fb72fc920d1e0713ea929d2c
#
_entry.id   d0353420fb72fc920d1e0713ea929d2c
#
_cell.length_a   1.000
_cell.length_b   1.000
_cell.length_c   1.000
_cell.angle_alpha   90.00
_cell.angle_beta   90.00
_cell.angle_gamma   90.00
#
_symmetry.space_group_name_H-M   'P 1'
#
loop_
_entity.id
_entity.type
_entity.pdbx_description
1 polymer ?
#
loop_
_entity_poly.entity_id
_entity_poly.type
_entity_poly.pdbx_seq_one_letter_code
_entity_poly.pdbx_strand_id
1 'polypeptide(L)'
;MAYFELQPAESDLQQLAEQYWEKIGEKEQQLEQAAFEAGESIRNGEYTLANLETIVRWKSERVVHYLIANSEAQIRRILAVAASPETSTRGAINALTELRGVDLPIASAILACIEPERYTVLDFRALEALGHARHDVDFYVEYVAFCKHLADCRVIEPQQELPGPTRMHALERALWEWSRSRPELDEFPESVFAAHLAAR
;
A
#
# COMPACT_ATOMS: atom_id res chain seq x y z
N MET A 1 17.24 12.69 5.39
CA MET A 1 15.86 12.61 5.90
C MET A 1 14.97 13.35 4.93
N ALA A 2 13.98 12.70 4.33
CA ALA A 2 13.03 13.39 3.46
C ALA A 2 12.22 14.37 4.32
N TYR A 3 11.98 15.57 3.79
CA TYR A 3 11.03 16.51 4.40
C TYR A 3 9.66 16.21 3.80
N PHE A 4 8.73 15.71 4.61
CA PHE A 4 7.36 15.47 4.19
C PHE A 4 6.52 16.70 4.47
N GLU A 5 5.84 17.19 3.47
CA GLU A 5 4.88 18.29 3.56
C GLU A 5 3.50 17.76 3.20
N LEU A 6 2.65 17.62 4.21
CA LEU A 6 1.28 17.19 4.00
C LEU A 6 0.52 18.26 3.22
N GLN A 7 0.08 17.95 1.99
CA GLN A 7 -0.67 18.88 1.15
C GLN A 7 -2.12 19.06 1.62
N PRO A 8 -2.86 18.00 2.04
CA PRO A 8 -4.13 18.18 2.74
C PRO A 8 -3.89 18.78 4.13
N ALA A 9 -4.82 19.63 4.60
CA ALA A 9 -4.80 20.06 5.99
C ALA A 9 -5.10 18.87 6.92
N GLU A 10 -4.41 18.79 8.05
CA GLU A 10 -4.65 17.70 9.03
C GLU A 10 -6.11 17.64 9.49
N SER A 11 -6.79 18.80 9.59
CA SER A 11 -8.21 18.90 9.93
C SER A 11 -9.14 18.20 8.95
N ASP A 12 -8.70 17.99 7.71
CA ASP A 12 -9.54 17.45 6.63
C ASP A 12 -9.36 15.94 6.46
N LEU A 13 -8.31 15.35 7.08
CA LEU A 13 -7.95 13.94 6.87
C LEU A 13 -9.08 12.97 7.25
N GLN A 14 -9.79 13.21 8.36
CA GLN A 14 -10.90 12.36 8.77
C GLN A 14 -12.02 12.34 7.73
N GLN A 15 -12.43 13.51 7.27
CA GLN A 15 -13.46 13.65 6.26
C GLN A 15 -13.05 13.03 4.91
N LEU A 16 -11.79 13.19 4.51
CA LEU A 16 -11.25 12.61 3.28
C LEU A 16 -11.28 11.06 3.34
N ALA A 17 -10.90 10.47 4.48
CA ALA A 17 -10.97 9.01 4.64
C ALA A 17 -12.41 8.47 4.56
N GLU A 18 -13.38 9.18 5.14
CA GLU A 18 -14.80 8.84 5.05
C GLU A 18 -15.31 8.93 3.60
N GLN A 19 -14.96 10.02 2.90
CA GLN A 19 -15.33 10.22 1.50
C GLN A 19 -14.73 9.17 0.56
N TYR A 20 -13.52 8.67 0.85
CA TYR A 20 -12.89 7.61 0.07
C TYR A 20 -13.84 6.40 -0.05
N TRP A 21 -14.30 5.88 1.09
CA TRP A 21 -15.12 4.69 1.12
C TRP A 21 -16.50 4.89 0.48
N GLU A 22 -17.10 6.06 0.65
CA GLU A 22 -18.38 6.40 0.03
C GLU A 22 -18.31 6.52 -1.50
N LYS A 23 -17.14 6.91 -2.03
CA LYS A 23 -16.95 7.23 -3.45
C LYS A 23 -16.34 6.10 -4.28
N ILE A 24 -15.66 5.13 -3.66
CA ILE A 24 -15.24 3.93 -4.38
C ILE A 24 -16.45 3.05 -4.68
N GLY A 25 -16.42 2.32 -5.80
CA GLY A 25 -17.52 1.44 -6.19
C GLY A 25 -17.57 0.15 -5.35
N GLU A 26 -18.70 -0.52 -5.37
CA GLU A 26 -18.91 -1.80 -4.65
C GLU A 26 -17.84 -2.85 -5.01
N LYS A 27 -17.43 -2.91 -6.27
CA LYS A 27 -16.36 -3.82 -6.73
C LYS A 27 -15.03 -3.52 -6.05
N GLU A 28 -14.66 -2.25 -5.95
CA GLU A 28 -13.43 -1.80 -5.30
C GLU A 28 -13.47 -2.07 -3.80
N GLN A 29 -14.62 -1.87 -3.16
CA GLN A 29 -14.81 -2.21 -1.74
C GLN A 29 -14.64 -3.71 -1.49
N GLN A 30 -15.21 -4.57 -2.36
CA GLN A 30 -15.05 -6.03 -2.27
C GLN A 30 -13.59 -6.46 -2.49
N LEU A 31 -12.88 -5.83 -3.43
CA LEU A 31 -11.46 -6.12 -3.66
C LEU A 31 -10.60 -5.73 -2.46
N GLU A 32 -10.87 -4.58 -1.84
CA GLU A 32 -10.14 -4.14 -0.65
C GLU A 32 -10.42 -5.07 0.54
N GLN A 33 -11.67 -5.44 0.77
CA GLN A 33 -12.03 -6.40 1.81
C GLN A 33 -11.28 -7.73 1.63
N ALA A 34 -11.34 -8.30 0.42
CA ALA A 34 -10.65 -9.56 0.12
C ALA A 34 -9.12 -9.45 0.28
N ALA A 35 -8.52 -8.30 -0.06
CA ALA A 35 -7.10 -8.09 0.09
C ALA A 35 -6.66 -8.10 1.56
N PHE A 36 -7.40 -7.47 2.47
CA PHE A 36 -7.09 -7.48 3.90
C PHE A 36 -7.32 -8.86 4.53
N GLU A 37 -8.35 -9.61 4.12
CA GLU A 37 -8.57 -11.01 4.53
C GLU A 37 -7.41 -11.91 4.07
N ALA A 38 -6.94 -11.75 2.83
CA ALA A 38 -5.77 -12.46 2.33
C ALA A 38 -4.49 -12.07 3.08
N GLY A 39 -4.32 -10.80 3.44
CA GLY A 39 -3.22 -10.33 4.27
C GLY A 39 -3.23 -10.95 5.67
N GLU A 40 -4.39 -11.08 6.30
CA GLU A 40 -4.54 -11.78 7.56
C GLU A 40 -4.20 -13.27 7.45
N SER A 41 -4.64 -13.94 6.37
CA SER A 41 -4.25 -15.33 6.09
C SER A 41 -2.74 -15.49 5.96
N ILE A 42 -2.06 -14.57 5.24
CA ILE A 42 -0.59 -14.57 5.14
C ILE A 42 0.05 -14.35 6.52
N ARG A 43 -0.42 -13.40 7.32
CA ARG A 43 0.08 -13.17 8.69
C ARG A 43 -0.05 -14.42 9.56
N ASN A 44 -1.10 -15.21 9.35
CA ASN A 44 -1.35 -16.49 10.05
C ASN A 44 -0.58 -17.68 9.45
N GLY A 45 0.29 -17.48 8.46
CA GLY A 45 1.18 -18.50 7.91
C GLY A 45 0.71 -19.17 6.61
N GLU A 46 -0.37 -18.67 5.99
CA GLU A 46 -0.88 -19.19 4.72
C GLU A 46 -0.17 -18.52 3.51
N TYR A 47 1.08 -18.89 3.29
CA TYR A 47 1.95 -18.30 2.25
C TYR A 47 1.65 -18.87 0.87
N THR A 48 0.50 -18.52 0.29
CA THR A 48 0.02 -19.06 -1.00
C THR A 48 0.05 -18.02 -2.12
N LEU A 49 0.15 -18.49 -3.37
CA LEU A 49 -0.02 -17.65 -4.55
C LEU A 49 -1.43 -17.01 -4.57
N ALA A 50 -2.47 -17.73 -4.16
CA ALA A 50 -3.84 -17.24 -4.18
C ALA A 50 -4.01 -15.99 -3.28
N ASN A 51 -3.47 -16.03 -2.04
CA ASN A 51 -3.51 -14.88 -1.14
C ASN A 51 -2.71 -13.69 -1.70
N LEU A 52 -1.51 -13.95 -2.25
CA LEU A 52 -0.69 -12.92 -2.89
C LEU A 52 -1.43 -12.29 -4.09
N GLU A 53 -2.01 -13.12 -4.96
CA GLU A 53 -2.76 -12.68 -6.14
C GLU A 53 -3.96 -11.80 -5.76
N THR A 54 -4.67 -12.15 -4.68
CA THR A 54 -5.81 -11.38 -4.19
C THR A 54 -5.39 -9.96 -3.81
N ILE A 55 -4.30 -9.81 -3.05
CA ILE A 55 -3.78 -8.49 -2.67
C ILE A 55 -3.30 -7.71 -3.90
N VAL A 56 -2.54 -8.36 -4.78
CA VAL A 56 -2.02 -7.71 -5.98
C VAL A 56 -3.14 -7.27 -6.91
N ARG A 57 -4.22 -8.04 -7.05
CA ARG A 57 -5.40 -7.70 -7.84
C ARG A 57 -6.10 -6.44 -7.33
N TRP A 58 -6.24 -6.28 -6.01
CA TRP A 58 -6.74 -5.05 -5.41
C TRP A 58 -5.90 -3.85 -5.80
N LYS A 59 -4.57 -3.96 -5.72
CA LYS A 59 -3.67 -2.83 -6.01
C LYS A 59 -3.53 -2.57 -7.51
N SER A 60 -3.36 -3.61 -8.32
CA SER A 60 -3.21 -3.49 -9.79
C SER A 60 -3.46 -4.83 -10.50
N GLU A 61 -4.63 -4.97 -11.11
CA GLU A 61 -4.98 -6.17 -11.89
C GLU A 61 -4.01 -6.42 -13.06
N ARG A 62 -3.39 -5.35 -13.60
CA ARG A 62 -2.47 -5.42 -14.74
C ARG A 62 -1.24 -6.29 -14.52
N VAL A 63 -0.76 -6.39 -13.27
CA VAL A 63 0.49 -7.10 -12.97
C VAL A 63 0.28 -8.53 -12.45
N VAL A 64 -0.96 -8.94 -12.18
CA VAL A 64 -1.30 -10.26 -11.66
C VAL A 64 -0.73 -11.39 -12.53
N HIS A 65 -0.78 -11.25 -13.86
CA HIS A 65 -0.29 -12.27 -14.77
C HIS A 65 1.24 -12.51 -14.68
N TYR A 66 2.02 -11.58 -14.13
CA TYR A 66 3.45 -11.80 -13.90
C TYR A 66 3.72 -12.70 -12.69
N LEU A 67 2.79 -12.78 -11.72
CA LEU A 67 2.97 -13.56 -10.50
C LEU A 67 3.10 -15.06 -10.78
N ILE A 68 2.43 -15.57 -11.81
CA ILE A 68 2.48 -17.00 -12.20
C ILE A 68 3.88 -17.46 -12.64
N ALA A 69 4.78 -16.54 -12.95
CA ALA A 69 6.16 -16.86 -13.29
C ALA A 69 7.06 -17.13 -12.07
N ASN A 70 6.54 -16.90 -10.84
CA ASN A 70 7.23 -17.22 -9.60
C ASN A 70 6.87 -18.63 -9.14
N SER A 71 7.85 -19.39 -8.65
CA SER A 71 7.57 -20.71 -8.11
C SER A 71 6.87 -20.62 -6.74
N GLU A 72 6.05 -21.61 -6.41
CA GLU A 72 5.40 -21.69 -5.10
C GLU A 72 6.40 -21.65 -3.94
N ALA A 73 7.55 -22.30 -4.09
CA ALA A 73 8.61 -22.29 -3.08
C ALA A 73 9.19 -20.88 -2.89
N GLN A 74 9.37 -20.12 -3.97
CA GLN A 74 9.83 -18.72 -3.90
C GLN A 74 8.79 -17.84 -3.20
N ILE A 75 7.52 -17.93 -3.60
CA ILE A 75 6.42 -17.18 -3.00
C ILE A 75 6.35 -17.46 -1.50
N ARG A 76 6.33 -18.73 -1.11
CA ARG A 76 6.29 -19.15 0.30
C ARG A 76 7.45 -18.57 1.11
N ARG A 77 8.66 -18.69 0.60
CA ARG A 77 9.86 -18.13 1.25
C ARG A 77 9.75 -16.63 1.45
N ILE A 78 9.35 -15.91 0.40
CA ILE A 78 9.30 -14.45 0.41
C ILE A 78 8.17 -13.94 1.32
N LEU A 79 6.98 -14.53 1.26
CA LEU A 79 5.88 -14.15 2.14
C LEU A 79 6.20 -14.45 3.62
N ALA A 80 6.90 -15.54 3.92
CA ALA A 80 7.35 -15.84 5.28
C ALA A 80 8.34 -14.77 5.79
N VAL A 81 9.23 -14.24 4.93
CA VAL A 81 10.12 -13.13 5.28
C VAL A 81 9.34 -11.84 5.48
N ALA A 82 8.40 -11.53 4.58
CA ALA A 82 7.60 -10.31 4.63
C ALA A 82 6.68 -10.26 5.87
N ALA A 83 6.11 -11.39 6.27
CA ALA A 83 5.22 -11.51 7.44
C ALA A 83 5.97 -11.66 8.77
N SER A 84 7.30 -11.80 8.75
CA SER A 84 8.06 -11.95 9.99
C SER A 84 8.19 -10.61 10.74
N PRO A 85 7.82 -10.54 12.03
CA PRO A 85 7.97 -9.34 12.84
C PRO A 85 9.44 -8.91 13.03
N GLU A 86 10.38 -9.84 12.90
CA GLU A 86 11.82 -9.58 13.02
C GLU A 86 12.41 -8.94 11.75
N THR A 87 11.69 -9.00 10.64
CA THR A 87 12.16 -8.43 9.38
C THR A 87 12.02 -6.91 9.40
N SER A 88 13.11 -6.20 9.07
CA SER A 88 13.04 -4.75 8.92
C SER A 88 12.17 -4.36 7.72
N THR A 89 11.60 -3.15 7.74
CA THR A 89 10.82 -2.59 6.61
C THR A 89 11.58 -2.71 5.29
N ARG A 90 12.87 -2.33 5.28
CA ARG A 90 13.75 -2.48 4.11
C ARG A 90 13.89 -3.94 3.68
N GLY A 91 14.12 -4.84 4.63
CA GLY A 91 14.25 -6.27 4.36
C GLY A 91 12.99 -6.87 3.75
N ALA A 92 11.82 -6.50 4.26
CA ALA A 92 10.53 -6.95 3.75
C ALA A 92 10.26 -6.47 2.31
N ILE A 93 10.50 -5.17 2.03
CA ILE A 93 10.37 -4.62 0.67
C ILE A 93 11.36 -5.29 -0.29
N ASN A 94 12.63 -5.41 0.09
CA ASN A 94 13.62 -6.05 -0.77
C ASN A 94 13.26 -7.51 -1.09
N ALA A 95 12.77 -8.26 -0.11
CA ALA A 95 12.32 -9.63 -0.34
C ALA A 95 11.12 -9.69 -1.30
N LEU A 96 10.10 -8.85 -1.09
CA LEU A 96 8.91 -8.82 -1.94
C LEU A 96 9.25 -8.42 -3.39
N THR A 97 10.16 -7.48 -3.59
CA THR A 97 10.58 -7.03 -4.93
C THR A 97 11.45 -8.05 -5.69
N GLU A 98 11.85 -9.18 -5.08
CA GLU A 98 12.40 -10.34 -5.80
C GLU A 98 11.33 -11.07 -6.64
N LEU A 99 10.03 -10.88 -6.33
CA LEU A 99 8.96 -11.50 -7.09
C LEU A 99 8.70 -10.75 -8.39
N ARG A 100 8.52 -11.50 -9.48
CA ARG A 100 8.08 -10.93 -10.75
C ARG A 100 6.68 -10.34 -10.57
N GLY A 101 6.49 -9.12 -11.07
CA GLY A 101 5.24 -8.38 -10.95
C GLY A 101 5.09 -7.60 -9.65
N VAL A 102 6.12 -7.57 -8.78
CA VAL A 102 6.12 -6.82 -7.52
C VAL A 102 7.18 -5.73 -7.56
N ASP A 103 6.75 -4.50 -7.72
CA ASP A 103 7.53 -3.28 -7.51
C ASP A 103 7.26 -2.68 -6.12
N LEU A 104 7.82 -1.50 -5.83
CA LEU A 104 7.66 -0.86 -4.53
C LEU A 104 6.19 -0.54 -4.18
N PRO A 105 5.35 0.03 -5.07
CA PRO A 105 3.94 0.22 -4.80
C PRO A 105 3.18 -1.07 -4.47
N ILE A 106 3.42 -2.14 -5.22
CA ILE A 106 2.80 -3.44 -4.96
C ILE A 106 3.32 -4.04 -3.65
N ALA A 107 4.63 -3.99 -3.40
CA ALA A 107 5.23 -4.49 -2.16
C ALA A 107 4.68 -3.75 -0.92
N SER A 108 4.51 -2.42 -1.01
CA SER A 108 3.92 -1.62 0.06
C SER A 108 2.47 -2.00 0.36
N ALA A 109 1.68 -2.28 -0.68
CA ALA A 109 0.29 -2.75 -0.55
C ALA A 109 0.22 -4.15 0.09
N ILE A 110 1.10 -5.07 -0.30
CA ILE A 110 1.20 -6.39 0.32
C ILE A 110 1.50 -6.26 1.82
N LEU A 111 2.48 -5.43 2.19
CA LEU A 111 2.83 -5.19 3.59
C LEU A 111 1.69 -4.54 4.37
N ALA A 112 1.00 -3.57 3.80
CA ALA A 112 -0.14 -2.89 4.43
C ALA A 112 -1.29 -3.87 4.72
N CYS A 113 -1.54 -4.85 3.84
CA CYS A 113 -2.53 -5.90 4.10
C CYS A 113 -2.08 -6.91 5.17
N ILE A 114 -0.78 -7.28 5.20
CA ILE A 114 -0.24 -8.24 6.17
C ILE A 114 -0.18 -7.64 7.58
N GLU A 115 0.36 -6.41 7.71
CA GLU A 115 0.63 -5.73 8.98
C GLU A 115 0.12 -4.28 8.94
N PRO A 116 -1.21 -4.06 8.95
CA PRO A 116 -1.81 -2.74 8.75
C PRO A 116 -1.50 -1.72 9.86
N GLU A 117 -1.10 -2.18 11.04
CA GLU A 117 -0.62 -1.31 12.13
C GLU A 117 0.83 -0.82 11.93
N ARG A 118 1.56 -1.50 11.06
CA ARG A 118 2.99 -1.23 10.84
C ARG A 118 3.27 -0.55 9.52
N TYR A 119 2.47 -0.82 8.49
CA TYR A 119 2.73 -0.41 7.12
C TYR A 119 1.56 0.33 6.49
N THR A 120 1.86 1.09 5.47
CA THR A 120 0.88 1.80 4.64
C THR A 120 1.32 1.77 3.17
N VAL A 121 0.38 2.00 2.28
CA VAL A 121 0.64 1.95 0.84
C VAL A 121 1.37 3.21 0.38
N LEU A 122 2.41 3.04 -0.44
CA LEU A 122 3.06 4.12 -1.16
C LEU A 122 2.78 3.99 -2.65
N ASP A 123 1.98 4.89 -3.17
CA ASP A 123 1.72 5.01 -4.61
C ASP A 123 1.83 6.47 -5.07
N PHE A 124 1.53 6.72 -6.34
CA PHE A 124 1.64 8.07 -6.90
C PHE A 124 0.69 9.06 -6.20
N ARG A 125 -0.51 8.63 -5.74
CA ARG A 125 -1.46 9.50 -5.04
C ARG A 125 -0.97 9.90 -3.65
N ALA A 126 -0.35 8.95 -2.93
CA ALA A 126 0.31 9.26 -1.67
C ALA A 126 1.48 10.23 -1.89
N LEU A 127 2.26 10.05 -2.97
CA LEU A 127 3.36 10.97 -3.31
C LEU A 127 2.85 12.38 -3.63
N GLU A 128 1.77 12.53 -4.40
CA GLU A 128 1.13 13.82 -4.67
C GLU A 128 0.67 14.51 -3.39
N ALA A 129 0.00 13.75 -2.49
CA ALA A 129 -0.48 14.26 -1.22
C ALA A 129 0.65 14.69 -0.25
N LEU A 130 1.89 14.30 -0.55
CA LEU A 130 3.09 14.68 0.20
C LEU A 130 4.00 15.66 -0.54
N GLY A 131 3.61 16.12 -1.75
CA GLY A 131 4.43 17.00 -2.57
C GLY A 131 5.75 16.37 -3.04
N HIS A 132 5.79 15.03 -3.20
CA HIS A 132 6.98 14.28 -3.56
C HIS A 132 6.83 13.48 -4.85
N ALA A 133 7.97 13.23 -5.53
CA ALA A 133 8.07 12.32 -6.67
C ALA A 133 9.03 11.14 -6.41
N ARG A 134 9.64 11.08 -5.23
CA ARG A 134 10.62 10.08 -4.87
C ARG A 134 9.95 8.78 -4.41
N HIS A 135 10.36 7.63 -4.98
CA HIS A 135 9.74 6.33 -4.74
C HIS A 135 10.78 5.20 -4.62
N ASP A 136 11.84 5.41 -3.86
CA ASP A 136 12.83 4.37 -3.54
C ASP A 136 12.59 3.76 -2.14
N VAL A 137 13.30 2.69 -1.83
CA VAL A 137 13.14 1.95 -0.56
C VAL A 137 13.49 2.80 0.66
N ASP A 138 14.49 3.68 0.53
CA ASP A 138 14.88 4.58 1.63
C ASP A 138 13.77 5.58 1.92
N PHE A 139 13.19 6.14 0.86
CA PHE A 139 12.03 7.01 0.97
C PHE A 139 10.83 6.29 1.62
N TYR A 140 10.56 5.04 1.22
CA TYR A 140 9.46 4.27 1.82
C TYR A 140 9.64 4.05 3.33
N VAL A 141 10.87 3.75 3.78
CA VAL A 141 11.15 3.60 5.22
C VAL A 141 10.86 4.90 5.98
N GLU A 142 11.27 6.05 5.42
CA GLU A 142 11.01 7.37 6.02
C GLU A 142 9.50 7.72 5.97
N TYR A 143 8.81 7.38 4.88
CA TYR A 143 7.37 7.58 4.71
C TYR A 143 6.54 6.79 5.74
N VAL A 144 6.85 5.51 5.94
CA VAL A 144 6.20 4.69 6.98
C VAL A 144 6.39 5.30 8.37
N ALA A 145 7.59 5.77 8.69
CA ALA A 145 7.86 6.44 9.97
C ALA A 145 7.08 7.74 10.12
N PHE A 146 6.95 8.53 9.06
CA PHE A 146 6.14 9.74 9.03
C PHE A 146 4.65 9.44 9.25
N CYS A 147 4.07 8.50 8.50
CA CYS A 147 2.67 8.10 8.65
C CYS A 147 2.38 7.54 10.05
N LYS A 148 3.32 6.76 10.59
CA LYS A 148 3.21 6.26 11.96
C LYS A 148 3.20 7.39 12.97
N HIS A 149 4.05 8.39 12.81
CA HIS A 149 4.05 9.58 13.69
C HIS A 149 2.69 10.29 13.65
N LEU A 150 2.10 10.52 12.48
CA LEU A 150 0.76 11.11 12.37
C LEU A 150 -0.32 10.25 13.04
N ALA A 151 -0.27 8.93 12.86
CA ALA A 151 -1.17 7.99 13.49
C ALA A 151 -1.04 8.01 15.03
N ASP A 152 0.19 8.09 15.56
CA ASP A 152 0.47 8.17 16.99
C ASP A 152 0.00 9.53 17.58
N CYS A 153 0.08 10.62 16.81
CA CYS A 153 -0.47 11.94 17.16
C CYS A 153 -2.01 12.01 17.06
N ARG A 154 -2.66 10.94 16.62
CA ARG A 154 -4.12 10.84 16.49
C ARG A 154 -4.75 11.93 15.62
N VAL A 155 -4.08 12.30 14.55
CA VAL A 155 -4.63 13.25 13.55
C VAL A 155 -5.81 12.66 12.78
N ILE A 156 -6.01 11.35 12.86
CA ILE A 156 -7.12 10.60 12.26
C ILE A 156 -7.49 9.41 13.13
N GLU A 157 -8.78 9.06 13.17
CA GLU A 157 -9.25 7.86 13.87
C GLU A 157 -9.50 6.71 12.90
N PRO A 158 -9.32 5.45 13.36
CA PRO A 158 -9.54 4.29 12.50
C PRO A 158 -11.04 4.11 12.18
N GLN A 159 -11.33 3.64 10.98
CA GLN A 159 -12.68 3.33 10.53
C GLN A 159 -13.00 1.88 10.88
N GLN A 160 -13.55 1.63 12.08
CA GLN A 160 -13.69 0.30 12.69
C GLN A 160 -14.50 -0.71 11.86
N GLU A 161 -15.47 -0.21 11.09
CA GLU A 161 -16.37 -1.05 10.26
C GLU A 161 -15.76 -1.40 8.89
N LEU A 162 -14.57 -0.88 8.57
CA LEU A 162 -13.96 -1.02 7.26
C LEU A 162 -12.76 -1.98 7.29
N PRO A 163 -12.35 -2.54 6.12
CA PRO A 163 -11.14 -3.36 6.01
C PRO A 163 -9.91 -2.62 6.54
N GLY A 164 -9.01 -3.32 7.21
CA GLY A 164 -7.80 -2.72 7.77
C GLY A 164 -8.10 -1.57 8.74
N PRO A 165 -8.80 -1.79 9.86
CA PRO A 165 -9.30 -0.73 10.74
C PRO A 165 -8.20 -0.10 11.59
N THR A 166 -7.20 0.50 10.93
CA THR A 166 -6.05 1.16 11.58
C THR A 166 -5.98 2.63 11.20
N ARG A 167 -5.31 3.46 12.01
CA ARG A 167 -5.05 4.86 11.67
C ARG A 167 -4.15 4.99 10.45
N MET A 168 -3.21 4.06 10.28
CA MET A 168 -2.31 4.03 9.12
C MET A 168 -3.10 3.88 7.81
N HIS A 169 -4.09 2.98 7.78
CA HIS A 169 -4.90 2.77 6.58
C HIS A 169 -5.96 3.87 6.39
N ALA A 170 -6.53 4.40 7.47
CA ALA A 170 -7.41 5.58 7.39
C ALA A 170 -6.63 6.78 6.79
N LEU A 171 -5.38 7.00 7.21
CA LEU A 171 -4.52 8.03 6.64
C LEU A 171 -4.25 7.78 5.15
N GLU A 172 -3.95 6.56 4.75
CA GLU A 172 -3.74 6.19 3.34
C GLU A 172 -4.98 6.52 2.48
N ARG A 173 -6.17 6.14 2.93
CA ARG A 173 -7.45 6.50 2.26
C ARG A 173 -7.62 8.01 2.13
N ALA A 174 -7.28 8.78 3.17
CA ALA A 174 -7.37 10.23 3.13
C ALA A 174 -6.42 10.85 2.08
N LEU A 175 -5.16 10.41 2.04
CA LEU A 175 -4.19 10.88 1.07
C LEU A 175 -4.61 10.53 -0.36
N TRP A 176 -5.11 9.31 -0.57
CA TRP A 176 -5.59 8.84 -1.86
C TRP A 176 -6.80 9.65 -2.34
N GLU A 177 -7.79 9.90 -1.46
CA GLU A 177 -8.99 10.67 -1.81
C GLU A 177 -8.65 12.14 -2.09
N TRP A 178 -7.72 12.72 -1.32
CA TRP A 178 -7.28 14.09 -1.57
C TRP A 178 -6.67 14.22 -2.98
N SER A 179 -5.79 13.33 -3.38
CA SER A 179 -5.19 13.32 -4.71
C SER A 179 -6.26 13.10 -5.80
N ARG A 180 -7.15 12.11 -5.63
CA ARG A 180 -8.20 11.79 -6.60
C ARG A 180 -9.18 12.93 -6.84
N SER A 181 -9.46 13.73 -5.83
CA SER A 181 -10.41 14.84 -5.92
C SER A 181 -9.87 16.06 -6.68
N ARG A 182 -8.63 16.01 -7.18
CA ARG A 182 -7.93 17.08 -7.88
C ARG A 182 -7.61 16.70 -9.32
N PRO A 183 -8.52 16.95 -10.28
CA PRO A 183 -8.34 16.56 -11.68
C PRO A 183 -7.13 17.21 -12.36
N GLU A 184 -6.63 18.32 -11.86
CA GLU A 184 -5.42 18.97 -12.34
C GLU A 184 -4.13 18.17 -12.08
N LEU A 185 -4.19 17.17 -11.20
CA LEU A 185 -3.07 16.29 -10.88
C LEU A 185 -3.10 14.97 -11.69
N ASP A 186 -4.17 14.69 -12.42
CA ASP A 186 -4.29 13.49 -13.26
C ASP A 186 -3.32 13.46 -14.46
N GLU A 187 -2.55 14.53 -14.68
CA GLU A 187 -1.46 14.60 -15.67
C GLU A 187 -0.16 13.92 -15.22
N PHE A 188 -0.08 13.40 -13.97
CA PHE A 188 1.08 12.60 -13.55
C PHE A 188 1.04 11.26 -14.30
N PRO A 189 1.96 10.99 -15.24
CA PRO A 189 1.84 9.81 -16.06
C PRO A 189 2.07 8.55 -15.21
N GLU A 190 1.09 7.65 -15.17
CA GLU A 190 1.27 6.25 -14.72
C GLU A 190 2.48 5.57 -15.38
N SER A 191 2.99 6.14 -16.50
CA SER A 191 4.16 5.70 -17.25
C SER A 191 5.46 5.71 -16.44
N VAL A 192 5.59 6.51 -15.37
CA VAL A 192 6.79 6.52 -14.52
C VAL A 192 6.93 5.18 -13.77
N PHE A 193 5.82 4.57 -13.36
CA PHE A 193 5.82 3.25 -12.72
C PHE A 193 5.84 2.09 -13.73
N ALA A 194 5.20 2.24 -14.89
CA ALA A 194 5.15 1.20 -15.93
C ALA A 194 6.51 0.97 -16.61
N ALA A 195 7.36 1.98 -16.75
CA ALA A 195 8.67 1.86 -17.39
C ALA A 195 9.63 0.93 -16.62
N HIS A 196 9.47 0.78 -15.30
CA HIS A 196 10.33 -0.08 -14.47
C HIS A 196 9.95 -1.57 -14.57
N LEU A 197 8.70 -1.90 -14.89
CA LEU A 197 8.23 -3.28 -15.04
C LEU A 197 8.61 -3.90 -16.39
N ALA A 198 8.77 -3.07 -17.43
CA ALA A 198 9.14 -3.53 -18.77
C ALA A 198 10.65 -3.80 -18.96
N ALA A 199 11.49 -3.35 -18.03
CA ALA A 199 12.96 -3.43 -18.13
C ALA A 199 13.59 -4.59 -17.33
N ARG A 200 12.77 -5.47 -16.71
CA ARG A 200 13.19 -6.68 -15.99
C ARG A 200 12.50 -7.90 -16.57
#